data_a3b610cf9845330d82f23e8bfa766539
#
_entry.id   a3b610cf9845330d82f23e8bfa766539
#
_cell.length_a   1.000
_cell.length_b   1.000
_cell.length_c   1.000
_cell.angle_alpha   90.00
_cell.angle_beta   90.00
_cell.angle_gamma   90.00
#
_symmetry.space_group_name_H-M   'P 1'
#
loop_
_entity.id
_entity.type
_entity.pdbx_description
1 polymer ?
#
loop_
_entity_poly.entity_id
_entity_poly.type
_entity_poly.pdbx_seq_one_letter_code
_entity_poly.pdbx_strand_id
1 'polypeptide(L)'
;MNRFMKKVTVFFTAVLLCACSSITPDAYQAEKPVLELDTYFNGTLDAWGMFQDRSGKVIKRFTVVMRCTWAGDTGTLDEDFTYSDGTKEKRIWTIKKLGGGRYVGTAADVLGEAQGVASGNALNWKYVLKLPVDGEVVEVNFDDWMFQIDDKVMLNRAHMSKFGFTLGEVTLSFTKRP
;
A
#
# COMPACT_ATOMS: atom_id res chain seq x y z
N MET A 1 -43.58 -62.29 -2.03
CA MET A 1 -43.46 -61.19 -3.04
C MET A 1 -43.02 -59.96 -2.27
N ASN A 2 -41.68 -59.85 -2.05
CA ASN A 2 -41.08 -58.85 -1.18
C ASN A 2 -40.51 -57.70 -2.03
N ARG A 3 -41.12 -56.54 -1.87
CA ARG A 3 -40.62 -55.27 -2.44
C ARG A 3 -39.57 -54.69 -1.51
N PHE A 4 -38.30 -54.80 -1.86
CA PHE A 4 -37.22 -54.06 -1.22
C PHE A 4 -37.28 -52.61 -1.67
N MET A 5 -37.70 -51.70 -0.77
CA MET A 5 -37.57 -50.24 -0.92
C MET A 5 -36.13 -49.86 -0.55
N LYS A 6 -35.30 -49.53 -1.56
CA LYS A 6 -34.00 -48.92 -1.36
C LYS A 6 -34.20 -47.44 -0.97
N LYS A 7 -33.90 -47.09 0.30
CA LYS A 7 -33.81 -45.70 0.75
C LYS A 7 -32.50 -45.14 0.24
N VAL A 8 -32.52 -44.23 -0.72
CA VAL A 8 -31.38 -43.43 -1.15
C VAL A 8 -31.30 -42.26 -0.22
N THR A 9 -30.30 -42.29 0.68
CA THR A 9 -29.95 -41.15 1.54
C THR A 9 -29.04 -40.21 0.75
N VAL A 10 -29.58 -39.08 0.32
CA VAL A 10 -28.79 -38.00 -0.32
C VAL A 10 -28.06 -37.22 0.79
N PHE A 11 -26.74 -37.38 0.86
CA PHE A 11 -25.89 -36.61 1.76
C PHE A 11 -25.64 -35.26 1.10
N PHE A 12 -26.32 -34.20 1.56
CA PHE A 12 -26.08 -32.81 1.10
C PHE A 12 -24.88 -32.27 1.82
N THR A 13 -23.70 -32.34 1.20
CA THR A 13 -22.48 -31.75 1.72
C THR A 13 -22.54 -30.23 1.48
N ALA A 14 -22.89 -29.47 2.51
CA ALA A 14 -22.79 -28.02 2.49
C ALA A 14 -21.31 -27.61 2.46
N VAL A 15 -20.80 -27.23 1.31
CA VAL A 15 -19.49 -26.59 1.17
C VAL A 15 -19.62 -25.17 1.72
N LEU A 16 -19.14 -24.95 2.93
CA LEU A 16 -18.94 -23.62 3.50
C LEU A 16 -17.83 -22.93 2.71
N LEU A 17 -18.20 -22.11 1.74
CA LEU A 17 -17.30 -21.15 1.10
C LEU A 17 -16.95 -20.09 2.15
N CYS A 18 -15.82 -20.28 2.88
CA CYS A 18 -15.18 -19.20 3.59
C CYS A 18 -14.69 -18.20 2.52
N ALA A 19 -15.50 -17.19 2.23
CA ALA A 19 -15.06 -16.03 1.49
C ALA A 19 -14.06 -15.30 2.38
N CYS A 20 -12.75 -15.45 2.10
CA CYS A 20 -11.75 -14.54 2.65
C CYS A 20 -12.02 -13.16 2.07
N SER A 21 -12.80 -12.33 2.77
CA SER A 21 -12.93 -10.92 2.41
C SER A 21 -11.59 -10.25 2.72
N SER A 22 -10.97 -9.65 1.71
CA SER A 22 -9.82 -8.78 1.94
C SER A 22 -10.24 -7.62 2.82
N ILE A 23 -9.36 -7.21 3.75
CA ILE A 23 -9.61 -6.07 4.62
C ILE A 23 -9.76 -4.80 3.78
N THR A 24 -10.67 -3.92 4.15
CA THR A 24 -10.90 -2.62 3.51
C THR A 24 -10.62 -1.49 4.50
N PRO A 25 -10.32 -0.26 4.03
CA PRO A 25 -10.07 0.89 4.92
C PRO A 25 -11.19 1.14 5.93
N ASP A 26 -12.44 0.83 5.62
CA ASP A 26 -13.57 1.02 6.51
C ASP A 26 -13.47 0.24 7.84
N ALA A 27 -12.69 -0.85 7.86
CA ALA A 27 -12.40 -1.59 9.08
C ALA A 27 -11.70 -0.74 10.15
N TYR A 28 -11.05 0.36 9.74
CA TYR A 28 -10.29 1.26 10.60
C TYR A 28 -11.02 2.57 10.90
N GLN A 29 -12.28 2.72 10.50
CA GLN A 29 -13.04 3.98 10.61
C GLN A 29 -13.08 4.56 12.04
N ALA A 30 -13.09 3.72 13.06
CA ALA A 30 -13.11 4.14 14.47
C ALA A 30 -11.71 4.44 15.04
N GLU A 31 -10.64 4.07 14.33
CA GLU A 31 -9.27 4.18 14.81
C GLU A 31 -8.75 5.62 14.80
N LYS A 32 -7.83 5.90 15.72
CA LYS A 32 -7.20 7.22 15.92
C LYS A 32 -5.67 7.11 15.90
N PRO A 33 -4.95 8.20 15.54
CA PRO A 33 -5.49 9.50 15.08
C PRO A 33 -6.15 9.38 13.70
N VAL A 34 -7.07 10.28 13.36
CA VAL A 34 -7.64 10.30 11.99
C VAL A 34 -6.59 10.80 11.03
N LEU A 35 -6.27 9.99 10.03
CA LEU A 35 -5.27 10.32 9.02
C LEU A 35 -5.84 11.29 7.98
N GLU A 36 -5.28 12.50 7.95
CA GLU A 36 -5.44 13.48 6.88
C GLU A 36 -4.08 13.67 6.20
N LEU A 37 -3.97 13.35 4.90
CA LEU A 37 -2.69 13.36 4.20
C LEU A 37 -2.07 14.75 4.15
N ASP A 38 -2.89 15.79 3.97
CA ASP A 38 -2.48 17.20 3.97
C ASP A 38 -1.98 17.71 5.34
N THR A 39 -2.29 16.99 6.41
CA THR A 39 -1.78 17.27 7.76
C THR A 39 -0.51 16.45 8.03
N TYR A 40 -0.56 15.14 7.79
CA TYR A 40 0.58 14.28 8.09
C TYR A 40 1.75 14.52 7.12
N PHE A 41 1.51 14.48 5.82
CA PHE A 41 2.52 14.73 4.78
C PHE A 41 2.61 16.23 4.46
N ASN A 42 2.92 17.04 5.47
CA ASN A 42 3.18 18.47 5.33
C ASN A 42 4.42 18.82 6.15
N GLY A 43 5.44 19.42 5.51
CA GLY A 43 6.76 19.64 6.08
C GLY A 43 7.76 18.56 5.67
N THR A 44 8.76 18.30 6.51
CA THR A 44 9.82 17.32 6.22
C THR A 44 9.61 16.04 7.01
N LEU A 45 9.73 14.89 6.32
CA LEU A 45 9.70 13.58 6.95
C LEU A 45 10.97 12.81 6.59
N ASP A 46 11.41 11.95 7.51
CA ASP A 46 12.38 10.90 7.25
C ASP A 46 11.67 9.55 7.17
N ALA A 47 12.13 8.67 6.28
CA ALA A 47 11.64 7.31 6.22
C ALA A 47 12.80 6.31 6.08
N TRP A 48 12.57 5.12 6.61
CA TRP A 48 13.48 3.98 6.54
C TRP A 48 12.71 2.79 6.05
N GLY A 49 13.24 2.12 5.03
CA GLY A 49 12.56 1.00 4.42
C GLY A 49 13.45 -0.14 4.00
N MET A 50 12.80 -1.26 3.73
CA MET A 50 13.44 -2.44 3.17
C MET A 50 12.53 -3.14 2.18
N PHE A 51 13.15 -3.72 1.15
CA PHE A 51 12.53 -4.66 0.23
C PHE A 51 12.80 -6.08 0.70
N GLN A 52 11.77 -6.91 0.75
CA GLN A 52 11.86 -8.33 1.02
C GLN A 52 11.31 -9.11 -0.17
N ASP A 53 12.01 -10.14 -0.59
CA ASP A 53 11.50 -11.06 -1.59
C ASP A 53 10.38 -11.95 -1.02
N ARG A 54 9.77 -12.77 -1.86
CA ARG A 54 8.69 -13.69 -1.45
C ARG A 54 9.08 -14.72 -0.39
N SER A 55 10.38 -14.91 -0.13
CA SER A 55 10.88 -15.78 0.94
C SER A 55 11.02 -15.05 2.29
N GLY A 56 10.81 -13.73 2.29
CA GLY A 56 11.03 -12.85 3.44
C GLY A 56 12.48 -12.37 3.58
N LYS A 57 13.38 -12.73 2.65
CA LYS A 57 14.76 -12.27 2.68
C LYS A 57 14.83 -10.79 2.32
N VAL A 58 15.50 -9.99 3.15
CA VAL A 58 15.79 -8.58 2.84
C VAL A 58 16.80 -8.52 1.70
N ILE A 59 16.40 -7.95 0.56
CA ILE A 59 17.23 -7.82 -0.64
C ILE A 59 17.79 -6.40 -0.82
N LYS A 60 17.11 -5.39 -0.29
CA LYS A 60 17.58 -4.00 -0.36
C LYS A 60 17.02 -3.19 0.81
N ARG A 61 17.80 -2.25 1.33
CA ARG A 61 17.38 -1.27 2.34
C ARG A 61 17.54 0.13 1.77
N PHE A 62 16.78 1.08 2.29
CA PHE A 62 16.86 2.46 1.84
C PHE A 62 16.40 3.43 2.93
N THR A 63 16.81 4.67 2.79
CA THR A 63 16.31 5.82 3.53
C THR A 63 15.72 6.82 2.56
N VAL A 64 14.74 7.61 3.02
CA VAL A 64 14.12 8.65 2.22
C VAL A 64 14.05 9.94 3.04
N VAL A 65 14.40 11.05 2.41
CA VAL A 65 14.05 12.37 2.92
C VAL A 65 12.92 12.91 2.04
N MET A 66 11.79 13.20 2.67
CA MET A 66 10.61 13.70 1.97
C MET A 66 10.39 15.17 2.32
N ARG A 67 10.18 16.01 1.29
CA ARG A 67 9.74 17.41 1.46
C ARG A 67 8.35 17.53 0.89
N CYS A 68 7.40 17.71 1.79
CA CYS A 68 5.97 17.66 1.46
C CYS A 68 5.36 19.06 1.61
N THR A 69 4.58 19.47 0.62
CA THR A 69 3.86 20.74 0.62
C THR A 69 2.46 20.55 0.07
N TRP A 70 1.51 21.38 0.53
CA TRP A 70 0.13 21.37 0.06
C TRP A 70 -0.31 22.76 -0.34
N ALA A 71 -1.07 22.85 -1.45
CA ALA A 71 -1.71 24.06 -1.93
C ALA A 71 -3.18 23.71 -2.23
N GLY A 72 -4.09 24.11 -1.31
CA GLY A 72 -5.48 23.65 -1.37
C GLY A 72 -5.57 22.14 -1.29
N ASP A 73 -6.25 21.54 -2.26
CA ASP A 73 -6.45 20.07 -2.32
C ASP A 73 -5.32 19.31 -3.03
N THR A 74 -4.21 19.99 -3.37
CA THR A 74 -3.11 19.37 -4.11
C THR A 74 -1.83 19.36 -3.28
N GLY A 75 -1.28 18.17 -3.07
CA GLY A 75 -0.02 17.92 -2.37
C GLY A 75 1.11 17.56 -3.33
N THR A 76 2.32 17.99 -3.01
CA THR A 76 3.56 17.55 -3.65
C THR A 76 4.44 16.91 -2.59
N LEU A 77 4.84 15.64 -2.81
CA LEU A 77 5.75 14.91 -1.96
C LEU A 77 7.03 14.66 -2.77
N ASP A 78 8.08 15.42 -2.46
CA ASP A 78 9.41 15.33 -3.09
C ASP A 78 10.29 14.39 -2.25
N GLU A 79 10.59 13.20 -2.79
CA GLU A 79 11.23 12.08 -2.12
C GLU A 79 12.65 11.86 -2.66
N ASP A 80 13.67 12.00 -1.80
CA ASP A 80 15.06 11.68 -2.09
C ASP A 80 15.42 10.33 -1.44
N PHE A 81 15.55 9.28 -2.26
CA PHE A 81 15.95 7.95 -1.82
C PHE A 81 17.47 7.78 -1.78
N THR A 82 17.96 7.08 -0.78
CA THR A 82 19.34 6.58 -0.71
C THR A 82 19.31 5.11 -0.36
N TYR A 83 19.75 4.27 -1.28
CA TYR A 83 19.76 2.81 -1.13
C TYR A 83 21.04 2.30 -0.46
N SER A 84 20.98 1.08 0.09
CA SER A 84 22.11 0.44 0.79
C SER A 84 23.32 0.12 -0.10
N ASP A 85 23.16 0.14 -1.41
CA ASP A 85 24.25 0.02 -2.40
C ASP A 85 24.86 1.38 -2.80
N GLY A 86 24.37 2.47 -2.19
CA GLY A 86 24.82 3.85 -2.45
C GLY A 86 24.10 4.52 -3.62
N THR A 87 23.25 3.81 -4.35
CA THR A 87 22.45 4.43 -5.43
C THR A 87 21.43 5.42 -4.85
N LYS A 88 21.11 6.44 -5.65
CA LYS A 88 20.14 7.48 -5.28
C LYS A 88 19.05 7.55 -6.33
N GLU A 89 17.86 7.86 -5.88
CA GLU A 89 16.68 8.02 -6.74
C GLU A 89 15.83 9.17 -6.22
N LYS A 90 15.12 9.82 -7.10
CA LYS A 90 14.15 10.87 -6.78
C LYS A 90 12.79 10.46 -7.32
N ARG A 91 11.76 10.59 -6.46
CA ARG A 91 10.37 10.46 -6.87
C ARG A 91 9.60 11.69 -6.41
N ILE A 92 8.74 12.20 -7.25
CA ILE A 92 7.84 13.31 -6.90
C ILE A 92 6.41 12.83 -7.14
N TRP A 93 5.66 12.73 -6.05
CA TRP A 93 4.22 12.53 -6.12
C TRP A 93 3.49 13.87 -6.20
N THR A 94 2.50 13.92 -7.09
CA THR A 94 1.44 14.92 -7.03
C THR A 94 0.17 14.21 -6.59
N ILE A 95 -0.35 14.58 -5.41
CA ILE A 95 -1.53 13.96 -4.81
C ILE A 95 -2.67 14.97 -4.81
N LYS A 96 -3.87 14.52 -5.18
CA LYS A 96 -5.09 15.34 -5.14
C LYS A 96 -6.10 14.74 -4.18
N LYS A 97 -6.60 15.56 -3.25
CA LYS A 97 -7.69 15.23 -2.32
C LYS A 97 -9.04 15.36 -3.05
N LEU A 98 -9.84 14.31 -3.05
CA LEU A 98 -11.14 14.26 -3.74
C LEU A 98 -12.33 14.40 -2.77
N GLY A 99 -12.05 14.46 -1.46
CA GLY A 99 -13.06 14.44 -0.41
C GLY A 99 -13.54 13.03 -0.05
N GLY A 100 -14.15 12.89 1.13
CA GLY A 100 -14.62 11.61 1.65
C GLY A 100 -13.50 10.58 1.86
N GLY A 101 -12.29 11.01 2.26
CA GLY A 101 -11.14 10.14 2.47
C GLY A 101 -10.51 9.61 1.18
N ARG A 102 -10.91 10.08 0.00
CA ARG A 102 -10.40 9.63 -1.30
C ARG A 102 -9.32 10.54 -1.84
N TYR A 103 -8.30 9.93 -2.44
CA TYR A 103 -7.16 10.61 -3.04
C TYR A 103 -6.79 9.95 -4.37
N VAL A 104 -6.21 10.71 -5.27
CA VAL A 104 -5.52 10.22 -6.45
C VAL A 104 -4.11 10.80 -6.48
N GLY A 105 -3.17 10.09 -7.11
CA GLY A 105 -1.81 10.58 -7.21
C GLY A 105 -1.11 10.12 -8.48
N THR A 106 -0.15 10.91 -8.92
CA THR A 106 0.71 10.60 -10.06
C THR A 106 2.17 10.75 -9.69
N ALA A 107 3.04 9.93 -10.26
CA ALA A 107 4.49 10.07 -10.24
C ALA A 107 5.07 9.60 -11.59
N ALA A 108 6.30 9.99 -11.90
CA ALA A 108 6.91 9.71 -13.22
C ALA A 108 7.04 8.21 -13.52
N ASP A 109 7.28 7.42 -12.48
CA ASP A 109 7.44 5.96 -12.53
C ASP A 109 6.14 5.19 -12.27
N VAL A 110 5.00 5.87 -12.08
CA VAL A 110 3.68 5.27 -11.92
C VAL A 110 2.94 5.22 -13.26
N LEU A 111 2.29 4.11 -13.54
CA LEU A 111 1.44 3.94 -14.71
C LEU A 111 0.04 4.50 -14.42
N GLY A 112 -0.34 5.57 -15.12
CA GLY A 112 -1.63 6.22 -14.90
C GLY A 112 -1.70 6.92 -13.53
N GLU A 113 -2.77 6.67 -12.79
CA GLU A 113 -3.02 7.26 -11.47
C GLU A 113 -3.03 6.20 -10.38
N ALA A 114 -2.42 6.52 -9.25
CA ALA A 114 -2.62 5.80 -8.00
C ALA A 114 -3.96 6.18 -7.37
N GLN A 115 -4.58 5.25 -6.67
CA GLN A 115 -5.86 5.42 -5.99
C GLN A 115 -5.68 5.22 -4.48
N GLY A 116 -6.16 6.17 -3.68
CA GLY A 116 -6.07 6.16 -2.24
C GLY A 116 -7.42 6.25 -1.54
N VAL A 117 -7.57 5.48 -0.47
CA VAL A 117 -8.71 5.57 0.44
C VAL A 117 -8.20 5.59 1.87
N ALA A 118 -8.45 6.70 2.58
CA ALA A 118 -8.18 6.84 4.00
C ALA A 118 -9.44 6.64 4.83
N SER A 119 -9.31 5.93 5.95
CA SER A 119 -10.40 5.75 6.93
C SER A 119 -9.80 5.52 8.31
N GLY A 120 -10.24 6.27 9.31
CA GLY A 120 -9.59 6.30 10.62
C GLY A 120 -8.11 6.62 10.51
N ASN A 121 -7.24 5.80 11.07
CA ASN A 121 -5.79 5.99 11.03
C ASN A 121 -5.09 5.31 9.84
N ALA A 122 -5.85 4.69 8.92
CA ALA A 122 -5.32 3.89 7.83
C ALA A 122 -5.51 4.57 6.46
N LEU A 123 -4.55 4.35 5.56
CA LEU A 123 -4.64 4.62 4.12
C LEU A 123 -4.31 3.34 3.36
N ASN A 124 -5.16 2.96 2.43
CA ASN A 124 -4.81 2.01 1.39
C ASN A 124 -4.52 2.76 0.09
N TRP A 125 -3.33 2.54 -0.48
CA TRP A 125 -2.83 3.22 -1.67
C TRP A 125 -2.43 2.18 -2.72
N LYS A 126 -3.08 2.21 -3.88
CA LYS A 126 -2.89 1.21 -4.95
C LYS A 126 -2.40 1.86 -6.22
N TYR A 127 -1.35 1.29 -6.81
CA TYR A 127 -0.75 1.79 -8.05
C TYR A 127 0.02 0.70 -8.79
N VAL A 128 0.37 0.99 -10.03
CA VAL A 128 1.28 0.18 -10.84
C VAL A 128 2.58 0.95 -11.02
N LEU A 129 3.68 0.39 -10.57
CA LEU A 129 5.01 0.97 -10.68
C LEU A 129 5.75 0.39 -11.88
N LYS A 130 6.39 1.25 -12.66
CA LYS A 130 7.28 0.90 -13.77
C LYS A 130 8.70 0.77 -13.24
N LEU A 131 9.17 -0.45 -13.02
CA LEU A 131 10.50 -0.74 -12.48
C LEU A 131 11.48 -1.09 -13.61
N PRO A 132 12.65 -0.45 -13.70
CA PRO A 132 13.72 -0.92 -14.55
C PRO A 132 14.35 -2.18 -13.96
N VAL A 133 14.30 -3.29 -14.70
CA VAL A 133 14.88 -4.58 -14.31
C VAL A 133 15.62 -5.12 -15.53
N ASP A 134 16.94 -5.32 -15.42
CA ASP A 134 17.81 -5.88 -16.46
C ASP A 134 17.66 -5.20 -17.84
N GLY A 135 17.42 -3.87 -17.84
CA GLY A 135 17.27 -3.07 -19.06
C GLY A 135 15.86 -3.06 -19.65
N GLU A 136 14.92 -3.77 -19.05
CA GLU A 136 13.50 -3.75 -19.41
C GLU A 136 12.68 -3.01 -18.37
N VAL A 137 11.50 -2.50 -18.76
CA VAL A 137 10.54 -1.91 -17.82
C VAL A 137 9.51 -2.96 -17.43
N VAL A 138 9.48 -3.28 -16.15
CA VAL A 138 8.54 -4.25 -15.58
C VAL A 138 7.45 -3.51 -14.79
N GLU A 139 6.21 -3.74 -15.14
CA GLU A 139 5.05 -3.23 -14.40
C GLU A 139 4.75 -4.13 -13.20
N VAL A 140 4.71 -3.52 -12.01
CA VAL A 140 4.47 -4.21 -10.74
C VAL A 140 3.33 -3.54 -10.01
N ASN A 141 2.32 -4.32 -9.59
CA ASN A 141 1.22 -3.82 -8.78
C ASN A 141 1.67 -3.67 -7.33
N PHE A 142 1.35 -2.54 -6.74
CA PHE A 142 1.53 -2.23 -5.32
C PHE A 142 0.16 -2.10 -4.65
N ASP A 143 -0.02 -2.83 -3.56
CA ASP A 143 -1.13 -2.67 -2.60
C ASP A 143 -0.51 -2.24 -1.27
N ASP A 144 -0.58 -0.96 -1.02
CA ASP A 144 0.19 -0.25 -0.01
C ASP A 144 -0.74 0.16 1.14
N TRP A 145 -0.40 -0.27 2.35
CA TRP A 145 -1.13 0.06 3.56
C TRP A 145 -0.27 0.88 4.49
N MET A 146 -0.77 2.05 4.86
CA MET A 146 -0.14 2.96 5.80
C MET A 146 -1.03 3.09 7.03
N PHE A 147 -0.40 3.11 8.21
CA PHE A 147 -1.09 3.24 9.49
C PHE A 147 -0.42 4.34 10.30
N GLN A 148 -1.14 5.42 10.54
CA GLN A 148 -0.68 6.48 11.43
C GLN A 148 -0.74 5.99 12.88
N ILE A 149 0.40 6.00 13.57
CA ILE A 149 0.53 5.51 14.94
C ILE A 149 0.28 6.65 15.93
N ASP A 150 0.90 7.80 15.65
CA ASP A 150 0.75 9.05 16.41
C ASP A 150 0.97 10.25 15.48
N ASP A 151 1.15 11.45 16.04
CA ASP A 151 1.34 12.67 15.25
C ASP A 151 2.65 12.69 14.44
N LYS A 152 3.61 11.80 14.74
CA LYS A 152 4.94 11.75 14.15
C LYS A 152 5.20 10.51 13.34
N VAL A 153 4.72 9.36 13.79
CA VAL A 153 5.08 8.04 13.25
C VAL A 153 3.96 7.45 12.41
N MET A 154 4.32 6.96 11.23
CA MET A 154 3.49 6.15 10.38
C MET A 154 4.24 4.88 9.98
N LEU A 155 3.58 3.75 10.00
CA LEU A 155 4.09 2.49 9.50
C LEU A 155 3.43 2.15 8.17
N ASN A 156 4.20 1.56 7.27
CA ASN A 156 3.75 1.19 5.94
C ASN A 156 4.17 -0.24 5.61
N ARG A 157 3.29 -0.94 4.94
CA ARG A 157 3.56 -2.24 4.34
C ARG A 157 2.90 -2.33 2.97
N ALA A 158 3.71 -2.52 1.94
CA ALA A 158 3.26 -2.67 0.57
C ALA A 158 3.47 -4.09 0.08
N HIS A 159 2.44 -4.71 -0.48
CA HIS A 159 2.56 -5.96 -1.22
C HIS A 159 2.82 -5.70 -2.69
N MET A 160 3.86 -6.34 -3.21
CA MET A 160 4.22 -6.28 -4.63
C MET A 160 3.73 -7.54 -5.34
N SER A 161 3.04 -7.36 -6.46
CA SER A 161 2.56 -8.50 -7.25
C SER A 161 2.61 -8.23 -8.76
N LYS A 162 2.68 -9.32 -9.55
CA LYS A 162 2.57 -9.28 -11.01
C LYS A 162 1.81 -10.51 -11.48
N PHE A 163 0.84 -10.32 -12.37
CA PHE A 163 -0.02 -11.40 -12.89
C PHE A 163 -0.66 -12.26 -11.80
N GLY A 164 -1.01 -11.65 -10.64
CA GLY A 164 -1.58 -12.35 -9.48
C GLY A 164 -0.57 -13.09 -8.58
N PHE A 165 0.72 -13.11 -8.93
CA PHE A 165 1.76 -13.72 -8.11
C PHE A 165 2.44 -12.68 -7.21
N THR A 166 2.62 -13.00 -5.94
CA THR A 166 3.39 -12.17 -5.01
C THR A 166 4.87 -12.18 -5.40
N LEU A 167 5.47 -11.00 -5.53
CA LEU A 167 6.89 -10.80 -5.80
C LEU A 167 7.68 -10.55 -4.51
N GLY A 168 7.06 -9.88 -3.54
CA GLY A 168 7.68 -9.52 -2.28
C GLY A 168 6.90 -8.42 -1.57
N GLU A 169 7.55 -7.80 -0.60
CA GLU A 169 6.98 -6.76 0.23
C GLU A 169 7.97 -5.60 0.43
N VAL A 170 7.41 -4.42 0.66
CA VAL A 170 8.16 -3.26 1.16
C VAL A 170 7.60 -2.90 2.51
N THR A 171 8.48 -2.72 3.50
CA THR A 171 8.13 -2.18 4.80
C THR A 171 8.83 -0.83 4.98
N LEU A 172 8.08 0.20 5.40
CA LEU A 172 8.62 1.52 5.74
C LEU A 172 8.14 1.97 7.12
N SER A 173 8.97 2.80 7.75
CA SER A 173 8.57 3.65 8.87
C SER A 173 8.83 5.10 8.47
N PHE A 174 7.85 5.96 8.66
CA PHE A 174 7.99 7.41 8.46
C PHE A 174 8.03 8.11 9.81
N THR A 175 8.82 9.16 9.89
CA THR A 175 8.86 10.04 11.07
C THR A 175 8.85 11.50 10.62
N LYS A 176 7.87 12.26 11.08
CA LYS A 176 7.76 13.68 10.80
C LYS A 176 8.77 14.46 11.65
N ARG A 177 9.55 15.32 11.00
CA ARG A 177 10.48 16.22 11.70
C ARG A 177 9.70 17.31 12.46
N PRO A 178 10.30 17.85 13.56
CA PRO A 178 9.74 18.98 14.29
C PRO A 178 9.54 20.23 13.42
#